data_7406cc77eeaf7f66001d31e972a42e68
#
_entry.id   7406cc77eeaf7f66001d31e972a42e68
#
_cell.length_a   1.000
_cell.length_b   1.000
_cell.length_c   1.000
_cell.angle_alpha   90.00
_cell.angle_beta   90.00
_cell.angle_gamma   90.00
#
_symmetry.space_group_name_H-M   'P 1'
#
loop_
_entity.id
_entity.type
_entity.pdbx_description
1 polymer ?
#
loop_
_entity_poly.entity_id
_entity_poly.type
_entity_poly.pdbx_seq_one_letter_code
_entity_poly.pdbx_strand_id
1 'polypeptide(L)'
;HYDIVEWLQPDWTYEPIGNTFDWRSLRRRPDTEMEVRRCTVAAWELFKAHHYLNSTIHKAAACFIAEVDGRPAAFASVIHFPHPVSSSWRAHRVVCLPDFQGVGIGNALDEFVASMFASTGKSYFLTTGNQSMIHSRARSKNWKMNRSKRVAKIGATGNKSLSSSLSYDRNTYSFKYVGPSNAEDAQEFGIVPTGLSQGSVKQAARPKGAKRKRRASN
;
A
#
# COMPACT_ATOMS: atom_id res chain seq x y z
N HIS A 1 -19.54 -13.78 14.98
CA HIS A 1 -19.03 -14.49 13.79
C HIS A 1 -20.09 -14.65 12.69
N TYR A 2 -21.36 -14.86 13.05
CA TYR A 2 -22.45 -15.00 12.09
C TYR A 2 -22.76 -13.70 11.34
N ASP A 3 -22.69 -12.57 12.02
CA ASP A 3 -22.95 -11.25 11.45
C ASP A 3 -21.98 -10.90 10.31
N ILE A 4 -20.73 -11.37 10.41
CA ILE A 4 -19.73 -11.19 9.35
C ILE A 4 -20.05 -12.03 8.13
N VAL A 5 -20.63 -13.23 8.30
CA VAL A 5 -21.01 -14.12 7.19
C VAL A 5 -22.18 -13.55 6.42
N GLU A 6 -23.20 -13.04 7.11
CA GLU A 6 -24.36 -12.41 6.48
C GLU A 6 -23.97 -11.15 5.72
N TRP A 7 -23.00 -10.40 6.22
CA TRP A 7 -22.52 -9.17 5.57
C TRP A 7 -21.65 -9.44 4.34
N LEU A 8 -20.95 -10.58 4.29
CA LEU A 8 -20.05 -10.94 3.18
C LEU A 8 -20.72 -11.80 2.10
N GLN A 9 -21.98 -12.16 2.26
CA GLN A 9 -22.74 -12.93 1.24
C GLN A 9 -22.98 -12.10 -0.03
N PRO A 10 -23.13 -12.70 -1.22
CA PRO A 10 -23.61 -14.09 -1.44
C PRO A 10 -22.55 -15.12 -1.87
N ASP A 11 -21.30 -14.75 -2.06
CA ASP A 11 -20.31 -15.59 -2.76
C ASP A 11 -19.49 -16.50 -1.83
N TRP A 12 -19.84 -16.58 -0.55
CA TRP A 12 -19.10 -17.37 0.43
C TRP A 12 -19.80 -18.70 0.70
N THR A 13 -19.03 -19.79 0.59
CA THR A 13 -19.46 -21.09 1.10
C THR A 13 -18.69 -21.40 2.38
N TYR A 14 -19.38 -21.90 3.36
CA TYR A 14 -18.78 -22.43 4.59
C TYR A 14 -19.16 -23.89 4.74
N GLU A 15 -18.25 -24.67 5.27
CA GLU A 15 -18.51 -26.06 5.62
C GLU A 15 -18.33 -26.23 7.13
N PRO A 16 -19.31 -26.78 7.84
CA PRO A 16 -19.18 -27.09 9.24
C PRO A 16 -18.23 -28.29 9.42
N ILE A 17 -17.25 -28.13 10.29
CA ILE A 17 -16.36 -29.23 10.70
C ILE A 17 -16.61 -29.51 12.18
N GLY A 18 -17.45 -30.49 12.46
CA GLY A 18 -17.92 -30.76 13.82
C GLY A 18 -18.66 -29.55 14.39
N ASN A 19 -18.16 -28.99 15.49
CA ASN A 19 -18.71 -27.78 16.12
C ASN A 19 -17.99 -26.49 15.70
N THR A 20 -17.15 -26.52 14.66
CA THR A 20 -16.40 -25.39 14.16
C THR A 20 -16.69 -25.18 12.68
N PHE A 21 -16.47 -23.94 12.20
CA PHE A 21 -16.58 -23.59 10.79
C PHE A 21 -15.18 -23.34 10.24
N ASP A 22 -14.90 -23.90 9.07
CA ASP A 22 -13.67 -23.66 8.35
C ASP A 22 -13.90 -22.74 7.14
N TRP A 23 -13.18 -21.65 7.09
CA TRP A 23 -13.27 -20.63 6.05
C TRP A 23 -12.39 -20.93 4.82
N ARG A 24 -11.91 -22.15 4.65
CA ARG A 24 -11.03 -22.53 3.54
C ARG A 24 -11.69 -22.46 2.17
N SER A 25 -13.01 -22.37 2.12
CA SER A 25 -13.78 -22.48 0.88
C SER A 25 -14.17 -21.14 0.27
N LEU A 26 -13.44 -20.07 0.53
CA LEU A 26 -13.64 -18.84 -0.21
C LEU A 26 -13.32 -19.06 -1.69
N ARG A 27 -14.33 -19.32 -2.50
CA ARG A 27 -14.18 -19.59 -3.93
C ARG A 27 -13.83 -18.33 -4.71
N ARG A 28 -14.35 -17.20 -4.28
CA ARG A 28 -14.15 -15.90 -4.91
C ARG A 28 -14.19 -14.80 -3.86
N ARG A 29 -13.28 -13.85 -3.96
CA ARG A 29 -13.39 -12.64 -3.15
C ARG A 29 -14.50 -11.77 -3.71
N PRO A 30 -15.32 -11.13 -2.86
CA PRO A 30 -16.33 -10.20 -3.33
C PRO A 30 -15.69 -9.06 -4.12
N ASP A 31 -16.31 -8.67 -5.22
CA ASP A 31 -15.91 -7.47 -5.95
C ASP A 31 -16.23 -6.26 -5.07
N THR A 32 -15.19 -5.65 -4.53
CA THR A 32 -15.32 -4.48 -3.66
C THR A 32 -14.92 -3.24 -4.43
N GLU A 33 -15.83 -2.29 -4.56
CA GLU A 33 -15.52 -0.98 -5.09
C GLU A 33 -14.82 -0.15 -4.01
N MET A 34 -13.69 0.45 -4.38
CA MET A 34 -13.00 1.39 -3.51
C MET A 34 -12.81 2.72 -4.22
N GLU A 35 -13.06 3.79 -3.50
CA GLU A 35 -12.69 5.13 -3.93
C GLU A 35 -11.32 5.50 -3.39
N VAL A 36 -10.41 5.90 -4.28
CA VAL A 36 -9.09 6.36 -3.87
C VAL A 36 -9.02 7.88 -3.99
N ARG A 37 -8.47 8.51 -2.98
CA ARG A 37 -8.20 9.95 -3.01
C ARG A 37 -6.87 10.31 -2.39
N ARG A 38 -6.30 11.42 -2.84
CA ARG A 38 -5.12 11.98 -2.22
C ARG A 38 -5.48 12.67 -0.90
N CYS A 39 -4.65 12.49 0.12
CA CYS A 39 -4.86 13.07 1.43
C CYS A 39 -3.58 13.72 1.97
N THR A 40 -3.69 14.41 3.08
CA THR A 40 -2.55 14.96 3.81
C THR A 40 -1.96 13.93 4.77
N VAL A 41 -0.77 14.19 5.30
CA VAL A 41 -0.15 13.34 6.34
C VAL A 41 -1.00 13.26 7.61
N ALA A 42 -1.91 14.21 7.84
CA ALA A 42 -2.82 14.18 8.99
C ALA A 42 -3.76 12.97 8.99
N ALA A 43 -4.10 12.43 7.79
CA ALA A 43 -4.92 11.23 7.69
C ALA A 43 -4.25 10.00 8.33
N TRP A 44 -2.92 10.02 8.52
CA TRP A 44 -2.18 8.97 9.20
C TRP A 44 -2.66 8.71 10.62
N GLU A 45 -3.20 9.71 11.30
CA GLU A 45 -3.73 9.58 12.66
C GLU A 45 -4.77 8.45 12.79
N LEU A 46 -5.58 8.23 11.75
CA LEU A 46 -6.59 7.17 11.72
C LEU A 46 -5.99 5.76 11.60
N PHE A 47 -4.77 5.66 11.07
CA PHE A 47 -4.16 4.38 10.70
C PHE A 47 -2.96 3.99 11.56
N LYS A 48 -2.34 4.95 12.23
CA LYS A 48 -1.07 4.76 12.95
C LYS A 48 -1.11 3.66 14.02
N ALA A 49 -2.26 3.49 14.69
CA ALA A 49 -2.44 2.48 15.73
C ALA A 49 -2.41 1.05 15.16
N HIS A 50 -2.70 0.88 13.89
CA HIS A 50 -2.75 -0.41 13.19
C HIS A 50 -1.46 -0.72 12.43
N HIS A 51 -0.47 0.16 12.49
CA HIS A 51 0.83 -0.08 11.84
C HIS A 51 1.78 -0.81 12.79
N TYR A 52 2.27 -1.94 12.36
CA TYR A 52 3.04 -2.89 13.18
C TYR A 52 4.47 -2.48 13.56
N LEU A 53 4.99 -1.38 13.00
CA LEU A 53 6.37 -0.93 13.29
C LEU A 53 6.39 0.32 14.13
N ASN A 54 6.31 1.44 13.46
CA ASN A 54 6.54 2.76 14.03
C ASN A 54 5.37 3.65 13.63
N SER A 55 4.87 4.45 14.56
CA SER A 55 3.75 5.35 14.35
C SER A 55 4.10 6.63 13.59
N THR A 56 5.39 6.86 13.29
CA THR A 56 5.82 8.07 12.58
C THR A 56 5.63 7.98 11.07
N ILE A 57 5.30 9.12 10.46
CA ILE A 57 5.21 9.28 9.01
C ILE A 57 6.15 10.41 8.56
N HIS A 58 6.73 10.27 7.39
CA HIS A 58 7.58 11.30 6.81
C HIS A 58 6.73 12.49 6.35
N LYS A 59 7.08 13.71 6.75
CA LYS A 59 6.29 14.93 6.48
C LYS A 59 6.11 15.24 4.98
N ALA A 60 7.07 14.86 4.14
CA ALA A 60 6.99 15.03 2.69
C ALA A 60 6.43 13.80 1.95
N ALA A 61 5.79 12.86 2.65
CA ALA A 61 5.18 11.72 2.00
C ALA A 61 3.95 12.13 1.19
N ALA A 62 3.83 11.60 -0.01
CA ALA A 62 2.58 11.64 -0.76
C ALA A 62 1.64 10.58 -0.20
N CYS A 63 0.46 10.99 0.26
CA CYS A 63 -0.47 10.14 0.99
C CYS A 63 -1.76 9.92 0.21
N PHE A 64 -2.27 8.70 0.31
CA PHE A 64 -3.48 8.22 -0.36
C PHE A 64 -4.33 7.45 0.63
N ILE A 65 -5.63 7.59 0.52
CA ILE A 65 -6.61 6.85 1.29
C ILE A 65 -7.56 6.14 0.34
N ALA A 66 -7.88 4.89 0.65
CA ALA A 66 -8.96 4.17 0.02
C ALA A 66 -10.17 4.15 0.96
N GLU A 67 -11.33 4.42 0.41
CA GLU A 67 -12.62 4.36 1.08
C GLU A 67 -13.48 3.29 0.43
N VAL A 68 -14.22 2.57 1.24
CA VAL A 68 -15.23 1.59 0.84
C VAL A 68 -16.55 2.04 1.48
N ASP A 69 -17.57 2.21 0.67
CA ASP A 69 -18.89 2.71 1.12
C ASP A 69 -18.77 4.01 1.95
N GLY A 70 -17.87 4.91 1.53
CA GLY A 70 -17.62 6.19 2.21
C GLY A 70 -16.84 6.08 3.54
N ARG A 71 -16.40 4.87 3.93
CA ARG A 71 -15.64 4.63 5.15
C ARG A 71 -14.16 4.45 4.83
N PRO A 72 -13.23 5.09 5.57
CA PRO A 72 -11.80 4.85 5.43
C PRO A 72 -11.48 3.36 5.61
N ALA A 73 -10.79 2.76 4.65
CA ALA A 73 -10.47 1.34 4.65
C ALA A 73 -8.96 1.07 4.63
N ALA A 74 -8.20 1.80 3.82
CA ALA A 74 -6.76 1.63 3.73
C ALA A 74 -6.04 2.95 3.47
N PHE A 75 -4.77 2.97 3.83
CA PHE A 75 -3.86 4.10 3.66
C PHE A 75 -2.58 3.64 2.99
N ALA A 76 -2.09 4.41 2.04
CA ALA A 76 -0.77 4.23 1.45
C ALA A 76 -0.02 5.55 1.41
N SER A 77 1.28 5.51 1.65
CA SER A 77 2.13 6.67 1.48
C SER A 77 3.43 6.34 0.77
N VAL A 78 3.91 7.30 -0.01
CA VAL A 78 5.10 7.16 -0.85
C VAL A 78 6.08 8.27 -0.53
N ILE A 79 7.36 7.91 -0.48
CA ILE A 79 8.46 8.86 -0.35
C ILE A 79 9.40 8.75 -1.53
N HIS A 80 10.02 9.85 -1.86
CA HIS A 80 11.17 9.85 -2.75
C HIS A 80 12.37 9.23 -2.02
N PHE A 81 13.03 8.31 -2.68
CA PHE A 81 14.25 7.67 -2.17
C PHE A 81 15.43 8.10 -3.05
N PRO A 82 16.20 9.12 -2.61
CA PRO A 82 17.34 9.62 -3.36
C PRO A 82 18.46 8.58 -3.39
N HIS A 83 19.10 8.46 -4.54
CA HIS A 83 20.28 7.62 -4.72
C HIS A 83 21.22 8.30 -5.71
N PRO A 84 22.57 8.25 -5.53
CA PRO A 84 23.52 8.94 -6.39
C PRO A 84 23.42 8.60 -7.88
N VAL A 85 23.09 7.34 -8.19
CA VAL A 85 23.01 6.88 -9.59
C VAL A 85 21.59 6.98 -10.13
N SER A 86 20.58 6.59 -9.35
CA SER A 86 19.17 6.59 -9.78
C SER A 86 18.25 6.76 -8.59
N SER A 87 17.52 7.85 -8.55
CA SER A 87 16.48 8.04 -7.55
C SER A 87 15.26 7.14 -7.85
N SER A 88 14.54 6.78 -6.81
CA SER A 88 13.38 5.91 -6.91
C SER A 88 12.24 6.39 -6.01
N TRP A 89 11.08 5.80 -6.17
CA TRP A 89 9.97 5.92 -5.25
C TRP A 89 9.91 4.70 -4.32
N ARG A 90 9.47 4.92 -3.12
CA ARG A 90 9.36 3.85 -2.13
C ARG A 90 8.06 3.95 -1.35
N ALA A 91 7.35 2.83 -1.26
CA ALA A 91 6.26 2.69 -0.30
C ALA A 91 6.79 2.93 1.11
N HIS A 92 6.19 3.88 1.82
CA HIS A 92 6.62 4.26 3.17
C HIS A 92 5.73 3.64 4.23
N ARG A 93 4.43 3.77 4.10
CA ARG A 93 3.42 3.17 4.97
C ARG A 93 2.29 2.62 4.14
N VAL A 94 1.90 1.39 4.39
CA VAL A 94 0.70 0.76 3.83
C VAL A 94 -0.02 0.09 4.97
N VAL A 95 -1.25 0.51 5.23
CA VAL A 95 -2.07 0.02 6.33
C VAL A 95 -3.49 -0.20 5.83
N CYS A 96 -4.08 -1.33 6.17
CA CYS A 96 -5.49 -1.62 6.00
C CYS A 96 -6.13 -1.77 7.38
N LEU A 97 -7.25 -1.10 7.61
CA LEU A 97 -7.97 -1.20 8.87
C LEU A 97 -8.49 -2.64 9.08
N PRO A 98 -8.60 -3.12 10.32
CA PRO A 98 -8.97 -4.50 10.63
C PRO A 98 -10.23 -4.99 9.92
N ASP A 99 -11.29 -4.17 9.87
CA ASP A 99 -12.57 -4.50 9.24
C ASP A 99 -12.47 -4.75 7.74
N PHE A 100 -11.40 -4.28 7.10
CA PHE A 100 -11.18 -4.36 5.65
C PHE A 100 -9.99 -5.24 5.27
N GLN A 101 -9.38 -5.93 6.25
CA GLN A 101 -8.28 -6.86 5.98
C GLN A 101 -8.78 -8.16 5.35
N GLY A 102 -7.89 -8.85 4.63
CA GLY A 102 -8.18 -10.16 4.03
C GLY A 102 -8.82 -10.10 2.64
N VAL A 103 -9.55 -9.04 2.30
CA VAL A 103 -10.26 -8.90 1.01
C VAL A 103 -9.45 -8.23 -0.10
N GLY A 104 -8.20 -7.84 0.16
CA GLY A 104 -7.26 -7.37 -0.88
C GLY A 104 -7.16 -5.86 -1.03
N ILE A 105 -7.96 -5.05 -0.33
CA ILE A 105 -8.02 -3.58 -0.46
C ILE A 105 -6.64 -2.92 -0.30
N GLY A 106 -5.89 -3.28 0.76
CA GLY A 106 -4.56 -2.70 0.99
C GLY A 106 -3.57 -3.01 -0.13
N ASN A 107 -3.66 -4.21 -0.71
CA ASN A 107 -2.83 -4.60 -1.85
C ASN A 107 -3.23 -3.86 -3.12
N ALA A 108 -4.52 -3.73 -3.39
CA ALA A 108 -5.05 -3.02 -4.55
C ALA A 108 -4.72 -1.53 -4.49
N LEU A 109 -4.83 -0.89 -3.31
CA LEU A 109 -4.42 0.50 -3.11
C LEU A 109 -2.93 0.71 -3.39
N ASP A 110 -2.05 -0.13 -2.80
CA ASP A 110 -0.60 0.02 -3.00
C ASP A 110 -0.20 -0.24 -4.46
N GLU A 111 -0.82 -1.20 -5.13
CA GLU A 111 -0.56 -1.48 -6.54
C GLU A 111 -1.05 -0.34 -7.44
N PHE A 112 -2.20 0.24 -7.16
CA PHE A 112 -2.70 1.41 -7.84
C PHE A 112 -1.74 2.60 -7.69
N VAL A 113 -1.30 2.86 -6.46
CA VAL A 113 -0.32 3.92 -6.17
C VAL A 113 1.01 3.64 -6.89
N ALA A 114 1.48 2.40 -6.87
CA ALA A 114 2.71 2.00 -7.57
C ALA A 114 2.62 2.25 -9.08
N SER A 115 1.48 1.96 -9.71
CA SER A 115 1.26 2.20 -11.14
C SER A 115 1.34 3.67 -11.52
N MET A 116 0.79 4.55 -10.68
CA MET A 116 0.88 6.00 -10.88
C MET A 116 2.33 6.50 -10.74
N PHE A 117 3.05 6.07 -9.70
CA PHE A 117 4.43 6.51 -9.51
C PHE A 117 5.39 5.91 -10.55
N ALA A 118 5.10 4.73 -11.09
CA ALA A 118 5.87 4.14 -12.19
C ALA A 118 5.80 4.98 -13.48
N SER A 119 4.71 5.72 -13.72
CA SER A 119 4.56 6.62 -14.86
C SER A 119 5.54 7.80 -14.85
N THR A 120 6.15 8.09 -13.70
CA THR A 120 7.18 9.14 -13.59
C THR A 120 8.53 8.76 -14.19
N GLY A 121 8.68 7.54 -14.71
CA GLY A 121 9.95 7.01 -15.24
C GLY A 121 10.90 6.51 -14.16
N LYS A 122 10.55 6.62 -12.87
CA LYS A 122 11.36 6.09 -11.75
C LYS A 122 10.85 4.75 -11.28
N SER A 123 11.76 3.89 -10.83
CA SER A 123 11.40 2.62 -10.22
C SER A 123 10.63 2.84 -8.90
N TYR A 124 9.63 2.00 -8.66
CA TYR A 124 8.91 1.97 -7.39
C TYR A 124 9.25 0.69 -6.63
N PHE A 125 9.54 0.84 -5.34
CA PHE A 125 9.91 -0.25 -4.45
C PHE A 125 9.02 -0.32 -3.21
N LEU A 126 8.73 -1.53 -2.78
CA LEU A 126 8.11 -1.86 -1.51
C LEU A 126 9.05 -2.74 -0.70
N THR A 127 9.23 -2.44 0.59
CA THR A 127 9.94 -3.33 1.53
C THR A 127 9.01 -3.66 2.68
N THR A 128 8.79 -4.95 2.92
CA THR A 128 7.83 -5.41 3.92
C THR A 128 8.33 -6.66 4.65
N GLY A 129 7.91 -6.82 5.90
CA GLY A 129 8.00 -8.07 6.67
C GLY A 129 6.63 -8.69 6.93
N ASN A 130 5.56 -8.12 6.38
CA ASN A 130 4.21 -8.67 6.52
C ASN A 130 4.02 -9.87 5.60
N GLN A 131 3.73 -11.04 6.17
CA GLN A 131 3.65 -12.30 5.43
C GLN A 131 2.54 -12.29 4.37
N SER A 132 1.37 -11.74 4.68
CA SER A 132 0.26 -11.65 3.73
C SER A 132 0.64 -10.81 2.50
N MET A 133 1.32 -9.68 2.72
CA MET A 133 1.81 -8.82 1.64
C MET A 133 2.93 -9.51 0.84
N ILE A 134 3.86 -10.21 1.50
CA ILE A 134 4.91 -10.97 0.84
C ILE A 134 4.31 -12.01 -0.10
N HIS A 135 3.35 -12.82 0.38
CA HIS A 135 2.69 -13.85 -0.41
C HIS A 135 1.90 -13.25 -1.59
N SER A 136 1.20 -12.15 -1.37
CA SER A 136 0.48 -11.44 -2.43
C SER A 136 1.43 -10.95 -3.53
N ARG A 137 2.54 -10.30 -3.14
CA ARG A 137 3.52 -9.76 -4.10
C ARG A 137 4.29 -10.85 -4.85
N ALA A 138 4.60 -11.96 -4.19
CA ALA A 138 5.29 -13.09 -4.81
C ALA A 138 4.45 -13.79 -5.89
N ARG A 139 3.11 -13.72 -5.79
CA ARG A 139 2.18 -14.30 -6.77
C ARG A 139 1.79 -13.32 -7.89
N SER A 140 1.96 -12.04 -7.66
CA SER A 140 1.53 -10.99 -8.61
C SER A 140 2.53 -10.88 -9.77
N LYS A 141 2.01 -10.83 -11.00
CA LYS A 141 2.79 -10.54 -12.21
C LYS A 141 3.37 -9.12 -12.24
N ASN A 142 2.78 -8.23 -11.46
CA ASN A 142 3.13 -6.81 -11.41
C ASN A 142 4.28 -6.50 -10.43
N TRP A 143 4.76 -7.53 -9.73
CA TRP A 143 5.84 -7.36 -8.76
C TRP A 143 6.96 -8.38 -8.98
N LYS A 144 8.19 -7.90 -8.87
CA LYS A 144 9.38 -8.75 -8.90
C LYS A 144 10.14 -8.62 -7.59
N MET A 145 10.45 -9.75 -6.97
CA MET A 145 11.31 -9.76 -5.80
C MET A 145 12.70 -9.25 -6.19
N ASN A 146 13.14 -8.20 -5.51
CA ASN A 146 14.44 -7.57 -5.74
C ASN A 146 15.47 -8.03 -4.71
N ARG A 147 15.06 -8.18 -3.45
CA ARG A 147 15.95 -8.53 -2.35
C ARG A 147 15.19 -9.18 -1.21
N SER A 148 15.81 -10.20 -0.60
CA SER A 148 15.43 -10.70 0.73
C SER A 148 16.60 -10.42 1.70
N LYS A 149 16.31 -9.93 2.88
CA LYS A 149 17.32 -9.67 3.90
C LYS A 149 16.78 -10.00 5.28
N ARG A 150 17.55 -10.79 6.04
CA ARG A 150 17.37 -10.90 7.48
C ARG A 150 17.98 -9.66 8.12
N VAL A 151 17.22 -8.93 8.92
CA VAL A 151 17.74 -7.80 9.67
C VAL A 151 18.55 -8.36 10.83
N ALA A 152 19.86 -8.40 10.69
CA ALA A 152 20.76 -8.74 11.79
C ALA A 152 20.86 -7.59 12.81
N LYS A 153 21.14 -7.88 14.07
CA LYS A 153 21.55 -6.89 15.06
C LYS A 153 22.72 -6.06 14.49
N ILE A 154 22.52 -4.77 14.33
CA ILE A 154 23.63 -3.87 14.01
C ILE A 154 24.37 -3.63 15.33
N GLY A 155 25.68 -3.93 15.35
CA GLY A 155 26.52 -3.60 16.48
C GLY A 155 26.45 -2.10 16.82
N ALA A 156 26.88 -1.72 18.00
CA ALA A 156 26.72 -0.41 18.62
C ALA A 156 27.30 0.82 17.86
N THR A 157 27.90 0.62 16.70
CA THR A 157 28.49 1.66 15.83
C THR A 157 27.54 2.20 14.75
N GLY A 158 26.28 1.75 14.70
CA GLY A 158 25.29 2.23 13.72
C GLY A 158 24.68 3.58 14.09
N ASN A 159 24.42 4.40 13.08
CA ASN A 159 23.76 5.71 13.21
C ASN A 159 22.51 5.63 14.10
N LYS A 160 22.50 6.32 15.24
CA LYS A 160 21.41 6.34 16.22
C LYS A 160 20.05 6.73 15.63
N SER A 161 20.05 7.52 14.56
CA SER A 161 18.82 7.94 13.84
C SER A 161 18.06 6.81 13.15
N LEU A 162 18.73 5.72 12.79
CA LEU A 162 18.13 4.56 12.13
C LEU A 162 17.77 3.43 13.12
N SER A 163 18.26 3.48 14.34
CA SER A 163 18.11 2.41 15.33
C SER A 163 16.65 2.28 15.84
N SER A 164 15.90 3.37 15.89
CA SER A 164 14.50 3.36 16.38
C SER A 164 13.49 2.67 15.44
N SER A 165 13.87 2.45 14.18
CA SER A 165 13.02 1.78 13.19
C SER A 165 13.43 0.34 12.87
N LEU A 166 14.51 -0.15 13.50
CA LEU A 166 15.03 -1.50 13.30
C LEU A 166 14.31 -2.50 14.22
N SER A 167 13.47 -3.32 13.64
CA SER A 167 12.96 -4.51 14.30
C SER A 167 13.97 -5.64 14.12
N TYR A 168 14.63 -6.03 15.20
CA TYR A 168 15.61 -7.10 15.18
C TYR A 168 14.96 -8.47 14.93
N ASP A 169 15.68 -9.32 14.23
CA ASP A 169 15.32 -10.74 13.97
C ASP A 169 14.08 -10.97 13.07
N ARG A 170 13.85 -10.09 12.12
CA ARG A 170 12.77 -10.23 11.16
C ARG A 170 13.28 -10.27 9.72
N ASN A 171 12.77 -11.22 8.94
CA ASN A 171 13.00 -11.25 7.50
C ASN A 171 12.21 -10.11 6.83
N THR A 172 12.89 -9.34 6.00
CA THR A 172 12.27 -8.33 5.15
C THR A 172 12.53 -8.64 3.69
N TYR A 173 11.51 -8.41 2.88
CA TYR A 173 11.53 -8.63 1.44
C TYR A 173 11.28 -7.33 0.73
N SER A 174 12.09 -7.08 -0.28
CA SER A 174 11.96 -5.91 -1.15
C SER A 174 11.46 -6.35 -2.52
N PHE A 175 10.42 -5.68 -2.99
CA PHE A 175 9.81 -5.90 -4.29
C PHE A 175 9.92 -4.65 -5.12
N LYS A 176 10.16 -4.82 -6.43
CA LYS A 176 10.09 -3.78 -7.44
C LYS A 176 8.78 -3.93 -8.20
N TYR A 177 8.06 -2.84 -8.38
CA TYR A 177 6.91 -2.81 -9.27
C TYR A 177 7.39 -2.88 -10.73
N VAL A 178 6.79 -3.79 -11.49
CA VAL A 178 7.08 -4.05 -12.91
C VAL A 178 5.81 -4.12 -13.76
N GLY A 179 4.66 -3.83 -13.15
CA GLY A 179 3.37 -3.79 -13.81
C GLY A 179 3.21 -2.57 -14.72
N PRO A 180 2.03 -2.44 -15.36
CA PRO A 180 1.73 -1.33 -16.23
C PRO A 180 1.73 0.00 -15.48
N SER A 181 2.27 1.04 -16.11
CA SER A 181 2.20 2.40 -15.60
C SER A 181 0.83 3.03 -15.92
N ASN A 182 0.37 3.91 -15.04
CA ASN A 182 -0.90 4.61 -15.19
C ASN A 182 -0.66 6.13 -15.17
N ALA A 183 -0.41 6.70 -16.34
CA ALA A 183 -0.12 8.11 -16.50
C ALA A 183 -1.37 8.99 -16.37
N GLU A 184 -2.53 8.48 -16.76
CA GLU A 184 -3.81 9.21 -16.69
C GLU A 184 -4.16 9.50 -15.22
N ASP A 185 -4.24 8.47 -14.40
CA ASP A 185 -4.50 8.65 -12.97
C ASP A 185 -3.38 9.44 -12.29
N ALA A 186 -2.12 9.24 -12.68
CA ALA A 186 -1.00 10.02 -12.14
C ALA A 186 -1.18 11.52 -12.37
N GLN A 187 -1.64 11.94 -13.54
CA GLN A 187 -1.93 13.32 -13.86
C GLN A 187 -3.11 13.85 -13.01
N GLU A 188 -4.20 13.09 -12.93
CA GLU A 188 -5.35 13.43 -12.10
C GLU A 188 -4.97 13.64 -10.64
N PHE A 189 -4.12 12.76 -10.10
CA PHE A 189 -3.62 12.84 -8.72
C PHE A 189 -2.46 13.81 -8.53
N GLY A 190 -2.05 14.55 -9.56
CA GLY A 190 -0.97 15.54 -9.50
C GLY A 190 0.41 14.92 -9.28
N ILE A 191 0.64 13.72 -9.79
CA ILE A 191 1.95 13.06 -9.81
C ILE A 191 2.62 13.40 -11.13
N VAL A 192 3.65 14.24 -11.09
CA VAL A 192 4.31 14.77 -12.28
C VAL A 192 5.50 13.90 -12.68
N PRO A 193 5.70 13.59 -13.99
CA PRO A 193 6.90 12.92 -14.48
C PRO A 193 8.19 13.65 -14.11
N THR A 194 9.25 12.89 -13.90
CA THR A 194 10.57 13.45 -13.59
C THR A 194 11.13 14.18 -14.81
N GLY A 195 11.48 15.45 -14.65
CA GLY A 195 12.05 16.27 -15.73
C GLY A 195 11.21 17.52 -16.06
N LEU A 196 9.95 17.56 -15.68
CA LEU A 196 9.19 18.80 -15.65
C LEU A 196 9.45 19.48 -14.31
N SER A 197 10.14 20.61 -14.32
CA SER A 197 10.37 21.39 -13.10
C SER A 197 9.00 21.78 -12.52
N GLN A 198 8.85 21.68 -11.20
CA GLN A 198 7.64 22.11 -10.49
C GLN A 198 7.30 23.62 -10.72
N GLY A 199 8.20 24.35 -11.36
CA GLY A 199 8.01 25.75 -11.72
C GLY A 199 7.16 26.02 -12.97
N SER A 200 6.90 25.01 -13.80
CA SER A 200 6.08 25.18 -15.01
C SER A 200 4.62 24.77 -14.85
N VAL A 201 4.30 24.06 -13.79
CA VAL A 201 2.91 23.79 -13.39
C VAL A 201 2.48 24.89 -12.42
N LYS A 202 2.37 26.11 -12.94
CA LYS A 202 1.57 27.15 -12.28
C LYS A 202 0.19 26.52 -12.06
N GLN A 203 -0.08 26.20 -10.82
CA GLN A 203 -1.42 26.06 -10.24
C GLN A 203 -2.51 25.58 -11.23
N ALA A 204 -2.34 24.43 -11.85
CA ALA A 204 -3.51 23.61 -12.08
C ALA A 204 -4.04 23.34 -10.67
N ALA A 205 -5.13 23.99 -10.35
CA ALA A 205 -5.73 23.97 -9.03
C ALA A 205 -5.67 22.53 -8.52
N ARG A 206 -5.07 22.33 -7.32
CA ARG A 206 -5.18 21.05 -6.62
C ARG A 206 -6.62 20.60 -6.80
N PRO A 207 -6.91 19.51 -7.52
CA PRO A 207 -8.27 19.06 -7.65
C PRO A 207 -8.72 18.75 -6.23
N LYS A 208 -9.61 19.56 -5.71
CA LYS A 208 -10.28 19.29 -4.45
C LYS A 208 -11.05 18.01 -4.69
N GLY A 209 -10.50 16.87 -4.23
CA GLY A 209 -11.20 15.59 -4.19
C GLY A 209 -11.32 14.81 -5.50
N ALA A 210 -10.24 14.67 -6.27
CA ALA A 210 -10.21 13.63 -7.29
C ALA A 210 -10.51 12.27 -6.64
N LYS A 211 -11.69 11.74 -6.92
CA LYS A 211 -12.18 10.45 -6.44
C LYS A 211 -12.25 9.52 -7.63
N ARG A 212 -11.61 8.36 -7.55
CA ARG A 212 -11.77 7.34 -8.57
C ARG A 212 -12.26 6.03 -7.95
N LYS A 213 -13.33 5.50 -8.52
CA LYS A 213 -13.85 4.18 -8.18
C LYS A 213 -12.99 3.10 -8.82
N ARG A 214 -12.54 2.14 -8.05
CA ARG A 214 -11.83 0.95 -8.54
C ARG A 214 -12.36 -0.30 -7.86
N ARG A 215 -12.33 -1.40 -8.59
CA ARG A 215 -12.61 -2.72 -8.07
C ARG A 215 -11.32 -3.34 -7.54
N ALA A 216 -11.36 -3.87 -6.33
CA ALA A 216 -10.32 -4.72 -5.80
C ALA A 216 -10.49 -6.11 -6.44
N SER A 217 -9.82 -6.34 -7.57
CA SER A 217 -9.73 -7.66 -8.20
C SER A 217 -8.38 -8.31 -7.90
N ASN A 218 -8.41 -9.61 -7.77
CA ASN A 218 -7.21 -10.43 -7.68
C ASN A 218 -6.73 -10.88 -9.04
#